data_5c2f9395925c8591e4f7de3049f8165a
#
_entry.id   5c2f9395925c8591e4f7de3049f8165a
#
_cell.length_a   1.000
_cell.length_b   1.000
_cell.length_c   1.000
_cell.angle_alpha   90.00
_cell.angle_beta   90.00
_cell.angle_gamma   90.00
#
_symmetry.space_group_name_H-M   'P 1'
#
loop_
_entity.id
_entity.type
_entity.pdbx_description
1 polymer ?
#
loop_
_entity_poly.entity_id
_entity_poly.type
_entity_poly.pdbx_seq_one_letter_code
_entity_poly.pdbx_strand_id
1 'polypeptide(L)'
;MYEEVIKKLNPKPKFNLNWYKNEDLYSEGDVEDEIIKLIAENEPEHYTDAIYTHFSWSTYYHLTHLRKNILNWYDFNKESDALEIGCGLGAVTSVLCDKLSLIHI
;
A
#
# COMPACT_ATOMS: atom_id res chain seq x y z
N MET A 1 -5.55 -14.42 11.09
CA MET A 1 -4.71 -13.20 11.02
C MET A 1 -5.40 -12.10 10.18
N TYR A 2 -5.69 -12.33 8.93
CA TYR A 2 -6.36 -11.31 8.08
C TYR A 2 -7.74 -10.91 8.58
N GLU A 3 -8.53 -11.84 9.11
CA GLU A 3 -9.87 -11.55 9.63
C GLU A 3 -9.90 -10.53 10.78
N GLU A 4 -8.88 -10.53 11.63
CA GLU A 4 -8.77 -9.57 12.73
C GLU A 4 -8.39 -8.18 12.24
N VAL A 5 -7.51 -8.10 11.23
CA VAL A 5 -7.14 -6.84 10.59
C VAL A 5 -8.34 -6.24 9.86
N ILE A 6 -9.05 -7.05 9.08
CA ILE A 6 -10.25 -6.62 8.34
C ILE A 6 -11.33 -6.04 9.28
N LYS A 7 -11.51 -6.63 10.46
CA LYS A 7 -12.47 -6.12 11.45
C LYS A 7 -12.15 -4.72 11.97
N LYS A 8 -10.89 -4.32 11.93
CA LYS A 8 -10.42 -3.02 12.44
C LYS A 8 -10.46 -1.91 11.38
N LEU A 9 -10.62 -2.25 10.11
CA LEU A 9 -10.63 -1.26 9.02
C LEU A 9 -11.95 -0.47 9.01
N ASN A 10 -11.85 0.83 8.80
CA ASN A 10 -12.97 1.74 8.66
C ASN A 10 -12.70 2.76 7.53
N PRO A 11 -13.50 2.83 6.45
CA PRO A 11 -14.63 1.90 6.17
C PRO A 11 -14.17 0.47 5.92
N LYS A 12 -15.05 -0.49 6.19
CA LYS A 12 -14.75 -1.91 5.94
C LYS A 12 -14.68 -2.17 4.44
N PRO A 13 -13.53 -2.58 3.91
CA PRO A 13 -13.43 -2.94 2.50
C PRO A 13 -14.21 -4.24 2.23
N LYS A 14 -14.64 -4.41 0.99
CA LYS A 14 -15.23 -5.66 0.50
C LYS A 14 -14.12 -6.54 -0.04
N PHE A 15 -13.99 -7.74 0.51
CA PHE A 15 -13.01 -8.73 0.06
C PHE A 15 -13.70 -9.84 -0.73
N ASN A 16 -13.17 -10.16 -1.90
CA ASN A 16 -13.52 -11.36 -2.63
C ASN A 16 -12.38 -12.38 -2.44
N LEU A 17 -12.61 -13.36 -1.56
CA LEU A 17 -11.64 -14.39 -1.23
C LEU A 17 -11.91 -15.73 -1.94
N ASN A 18 -12.79 -15.76 -2.94
CA ASN A 18 -13.19 -17.00 -3.61
C ASN A 18 -12.02 -17.77 -4.23
N TRP A 19 -10.97 -17.06 -4.62
CA TRP A 19 -9.79 -17.63 -5.26
C TRP A 19 -8.54 -17.66 -4.35
N TYR A 20 -8.68 -17.19 -3.12
CA TYR A 20 -7.58 -17.18 -2.16
C TYR A 20 -7.33 -18.57 -1.60
N LYS A 21 -6.12 -19.09 -1.80
CA LYS A 21 -5.73 -20.46 -1.40
C LYS A 21 -5.13 -20.56 0.00
N ASN A 22 -5.12 -19.49 0.77
CA ASN A 22 -4.42 -19.38 2.07
C ASN A 22 -2.91 -19.63 1.99
N GLU A 23 -2.32 -19.42 0.82
CA GLU A 23 -0.89 -19.57 0.59
C GLU A 23 -0.32 -18.22 0.15
N ASP A 24 0.81 -17.85 0.72
CA ASP A 24 1.58 -16.69 0.31
C ASP A 24 2.69 -17.14 -0.64
N LEU A 25 2.38 -17.12 -1.93
CA LEU A 25 3.29 -17.60 -2.98
C LEU A 25 4.25 -16.52 -3.49
N TYR A 26 4.04 -15.25 -3.13
CA TYR A 26 4.73 -14.09 -3.68
C TYR A 26 5.35 -13.18 -2.62
N SER A 27 5.30 -13.58 -1.36
CA SER A 27 5.91 -12.82 -0.27
C SER A 27 7.45 -12.84 -0.38
N GLU A 28 8.06 -11.68 -0.21
CA GLU A 28 9.49 -11.55 0.01
C GLU A 28 9.88 -11.85 1.48
N GLY A 29 8.92 -12.34 2.27
CA GLY A 29 9.13 -12.77 3.65
C GLY A 29 9.54 -11.64 4.57
N ASP A 30 10.70 -11.77 5.22
CA ASP A 30 11.18 -10.85 6.26
C ASP A 30 11.24 -9.38 5.82
N VAL A 31 11.42 -9.12 4.52
CA VAL A 31 11.49 -7.76 3.96
C VAL A 31 10.14 -7.05 4.03
N GLU A 32 9.05 -7.76 3.71
CA GLU A 32 7.70 -7.19 3.80
C GLU A 32 7.32 -6.91 5.25
N ASP A 33 7.65 -7.82 6.15
CA ASP A 33 7.40 -7.65 7.58
C ASP A 33 8.15 -6.44 8.15
N GLU A 34 9.39 -6.22 7.72
CA GLU A 34 10.17 -5.03 8.09
C GLU A 34 9.51 -3.74 7.62
N ILE A 35 9.06 -3.69 6.36
CA ILE A 35 8.39 -2.51 5.81
C ILE A 35 7.06 -2.24 6.54
N ILE A 36 6.26 -3.28 6.80
CA ILE A 36 5.01 -3.16 7.55
C ILE A 36 5.27 -2.60 8.94
N LYS A 37 6.32 -3.07 9.61
CA LYS A 37 6.73 -2.55 10.91
C LYS A 37 7.13 -1.08 10.84
N LEU A 38 7.94 -0.69 9.88
CA LEU A 38 8.34 0.71 9.68
C LEU A 38 7.13 1.62 9.41
N ILE A 39 6.16 1.15 8.62
CA ILE A 39 4.90 1.88 8.38
C ILE A 39 4.09 2.02 9.68
N ALA A 40 4.05 1.00 10.51
CA ALA A 40 3.30 1.01 11.76
C ALA A 40 3.94 1.90 12.85
N GLU A 41 5.26 2.06 12.81
CA GLU A 41 6.04 2.81 13.81
C GLU A 41 6.28 4.27 13.41
N ASN A 42 6.02 4.65 12.16
CA ASN A 42 6.30 5.99 11.66
C ASN A 42 5.08 6.61 10.97
N GLU A 43 4.90 7.91 11.18
CA GLU A 43 3.97 8.69 10.37
C GLU A 43 4.56 8.96 8.98
N PRO A 44 3.72 9.19 7.94
CA PRO A 44 4.17 9.40 6.56
C PRO A 44 5.21 10.52 6.41
N GLU A 45 5.13 11.56 7.23
CA GLU A 45 6.06 12.69 7.24
C GLU A 45 7.47 12.29 7.65
N HIS A 46 7.61 11.18 8.38
CA HIS A 46 8.87 10.66 8.92
C HIS A 46 9.44 9.48 8.12
N TYR A 47 8.80 9.07 7.02
CA TYR A 47 9.31 7.96 6.20
C TYR A 47 10.69 8.24 5.61
N THR A 48 11.04 9.49 5.35
CA THR A 48 12.39 9.84 4.90
C THR A 48 13.44 9.47 5.93
N ASP A 49 13.20 9.76 7.21
CA ASP A 49 14.10 9.41 8.31
C ASP A 49 14.18 7.88 8.49
N ALA A 50 13.04 7.19 8.38
CA ALA A 50 13.00 5.74 8.42
C ALA A 50 13.82 5.10 7.30
N ILE A 51 13.77 5.65 6.07
CA ILE A 51 14.60 5.20 4.94
C ILE A 51 16.09 5.37 5.24
N TYR A 52 16.51 6.50 5.80
CA TYR A 52 17.91 6.74 6.13
C TYR A 52 18.43 5.83 7.25
N THR A 53 17.57 5.53 8.23
CA THR A 53 17.93 4.70 9.38
C THR A 53 17.97 3.21 9.03
N HIS A 54 17.07 2.77 8.16
CA HIS A 54 16.90 1.38 7.75
C HIS A 54 17.00 1.22 6.23
N PHE A 55 18.11 1.74 5.66
CA PHE A 55 18.25 1.78 4.21
C PHE A 55 18.37 0.38 3.62
N SER A 56 17.40 0.06 2.77
CA SER A 56 17.44 -1.03 1.81
C SER A 56 16.79 -0.58 0.51
N TRP A 57 16.99 -1.30 -0.58
CA TRP A 57 16.28 -1.00 -1.82
C TRP A 57 14.76 -1.09 -1.63
N SER A 58 14.30 -2.05 -0.85
CA SER A 58 12.87 -2.24 -0.56
C SER A 58 12.28 -1.10 0.26
N THR A 59 12.96 -0.66 1.32
CA THR A 59 12.49 0.50 2.12
C THR A 59 12.45 1.76 1.29
N TYR A 60 13.48 2.01 0.49
CA TYR A 60 13.48 3.14 -0.44
C TYR A 60 12.33 3.05 -1.44
N TYR A 61 12.14 1.89 -2.07
CA TYR A 61 11.10 1.65 -3.07
C TYR A 61 9.69 1.87 -2.52
N HIS A 62 9.39 1.35 -1.33
CA HIS A 62 8.03 1.38 -0.78
C HIS A 62 7.70 2.66 -0.02
N LEU A 63 8.67 3.28 0.66
CA LEU A 63 8.41 4.41 1.54
C LEU A 63 8.69 5.77 0.91
N THR A 64 9.45 5.83 -0.20
CA THR A 64 9.75 7.12 -0.83
C THR A 64 8.52 7.75 -1.48
N HIS A 65 8.29 9.03 -1.20
CA HIS A 65 7.23 9.80 -1.87
C HIS A 65 7.43 9.93 -3.39
N LEU A 66 8.63 9.70 -3.90
CA LEU A 66 8.93 9.75 -5.34
C LEU A 66 8.13 8.72 -6.15
N ARG A 67 7.71 7.63 -5.54
CA ARG A 67 6.84 6.64 -6.19
C ARG A 67 5.50 7.23 -6.66
N LYS A 68 5.02 8.24 -5.98
CA LYS A 68 3.78 8.94 -6.34
C LYS A 68 3.88 9.62 -7.71
N ASN A 69 5.08 9.95 -8.16
CA ASN A 69 5.30 10.60 -9.46
C ASN A 69 4.91 9.74 -10.67
N ILE A 70 4.76 8.43 -10.48
CA ILE A 70 4.25 7.53 -11.52
C ILE A 70 2.85 7.95 -11.98
N LEU A 71 2.00 8.39 -11.06
CA LEU A 71 0.61 8.77 -11.32
C LEU A 71 0.26 10.22 -11.00
N ASN A 72 1.11 10.94 -10.29
CA ASN A 72 0.80 12.30 -9.82
C ASN A 72 0.56 13.29 -10.96
N TRP A 73 1.21 13.07 -12.09
CA TRP A 73 1.07 13.90 -13.29
C TRP A 73 -0.27 13.73 -14.01
N TYR A 74 -0.96 12.59 -13.78
CA TYR A 74 -2.22 12.29 -14.46
C TYR A 74 -3.39 12.97 -13.76
N ASP A 75 -4.21 13.62 -14.54
CA ASP A 75 -5.42 14.30 -14.06
C ASP A 75 -6.61 13.34 -14.08
N PHE A 76 -6.83 12.69 -12.95
CA PHE A 76 -7.94 11.76 -12.80
C PHE A 76 -9.26 12.51 -12.69
N ASN A 77 -10.29 12.01 -13.36
CA ASN A 77 -11.63 12.42 -13.02
C ASN A 77 -12.01 11.79 -11.67
N LYS A 78 -12.26 12.62 -10.68
CA LYS A 78 -12.52 12.22 -9.30
C LYS A 78 -13.68 11.23 -9.14
N GLU A 79 -14.67 11.31 -10.02
CA GLU A 79 -15.87 10.46 -10.01
C GLU A 79 -15.68 9.16 -10.83
N SER A 80 -14.50 8.93 -11.39
CA SER A 80 -14.20 7.70 -12.09
C SER A 80 -13.90 6.58 -11.13
N ASP A 81 -14.27 5.35 -11.51
CA ASP A 81 -13.84 4.13 -10.85
C ASP A 81 -12.42 3.77 -11.30
N ALA A 82 -11.63 3.21 -10.40
CA ALA A 82 -10.33 2.68 -10.73
C ALA A 82 -10.20 1.23 -10.25
N LEU A 83 -9.46 0.45 -11.01
CA LEU A 83 -9.03 -0.89 -10.62
C LEU A 83 -7.51 -0.92 -10.57
N GLU A 84 -6.96 -1.16 -9.40
CA GLU A 84 -5.53 -1.39 -9.20
C GLU A 84 -5.24 -2.88 -9.12
N ILE A 85 -4.38 -3.38 -10.00
CA ILE A 85 -3.98 -4.79 -10.02
C ILE A 85 -2.55 -4.89 -9.47
N GLY A 86 -2.36 -5.72 -8.43
CA GLY A 86 -1.05 -5.93 -7.84
C GLY A 86 -0.58 -4.73 -7.01
N CYS A 87 -1.42 -4.24 -6.10
CA CYS A 87 -1.09 -3.07 -5.25
C CYS A 87 0.14 -3.28 -4.37
N GLY A 88 0.52 -4.54 -4.06
CA GLY A 88 1.58 -4.86 -3.11
C GLY A 88 1.32 -4.23 -1.74
N LEU A 89 2.32 -3.55 -1.18
CA LEU A 89 2.18 -2.80 0.08
C LEU A 89 1.56 -1.40 -0.09
N GLY A 90 0.96 -1.12 -1.24
CA GLY A 90 0.21 0.11 -1.46
C GLY A 90 1.05 1.35 -1.76
N ALA A 91 2.29 1.19 -2.23
CA ALA A 91 3.20 2.31 -2.49
C ALA A 91 2.62 3.35 -3.48
N VAL A 92 1.79 2.92 -4.42
CA VAL A 92 1.13 3.78 -5.42
C VAL A 92 -0.35 4.00 -5.11
N THR A 93 -0.97 3.10 -4.37
CA THR A 93 -2.38 3.16 -3.96
C THR A 93 -2.74 4.49 -3.30
N SER A 94 -1.83 5.07 -2.52
CA SER A 94 -2.05 6.35 -1.84
C SER A 94 -2.35 7.51 -2.81
N VAL A 95 -1.76 7.50 -4.00
CA VAL A 95 -2.06 8.51 -5.04
C VAL A 95 -3.50 8.39 -5.52
N LEU A 96 -3.95 7.15 -5.72
CA LEU A 96 -5.33 6.89 -6.14
C LEU A 96 -6.31 7.29 -5.04
N CYS A 97 -5.99 7.02 -3.77
CA CYS A 97 -6.81 7.45 -2.62
C CYS A 97 -6.97 8.97 -2.55
N ASP A 98 -5.92 9.72 -2.87
CA ASP A 98 -5.96 11.18 -2.86
C ASP A 98 -6.78 11.76 -4.02
N LYS A 99 -6.88 11.05 -5.13
CA LYS A 99 -7.42 11.55 -6.40
C LYS A 99 -8.80 11.02 -6.77
N LEU A 100 -9.21 9.89 -6.22
CA LEU A 100 -10.42 9.18 -6.61
C LEU A 100 -11.35 8.93 -5.43
N SER A 101 -12.67 8.87 -5.73
CA SER A 101 -13.70 8.59 -4.72
C SER A 101 -13.86 7.08 -4.46
N LEU A 102 -13.53 6.24 -5.44
CA LEU A 102 -13.66 4.78 -5.34
C LEU A 102 -12.50 4.07 -6.05
N ILE A 103 -11.90 3.11 -5.34
CA ILE A 103 -10.82 2.29 -5.86
C ILE A 103 -11.16 0.83 -5.63
N HIS A 104 -10.94 -0.01 -6.64
CA HIS A 104 -10.97 -1.46 -6.55
C HIS A 104 -9.52 -1.98 -6.55
N ILE A 105 -9.18 -2.78 -5.56
CA ILE A 105 -7.83 -3.33 -5.36
C ILE A 105 -7.88 -4.85 -5.48
#